data_9e5191ed98a39595893d639311694d86
#
_entry.id   9e5191ed98a39595893d639311694d86
#
_cell.length_a   1.000
_cell.length_b   1.000
_cell.length_c   1.000
_cell.angle_alpha   90.00
_cell.angle_beta   90.00
_cell.angle_gamma   90.00
#
_symmetry.space_group_name_H-M   'P 1'
#
loop_
_entity.id
_entity.type
_entity.pdbx_description
1 polymer ?
#
loop_
_entity_poly.entity_id
_entity_poly.type
_entity_poly.pdbx_seq_one_letter_code
_entity_poly.pdbx_strand_id
1 'polypeptide(L)'
;MQAGREAGRRTVCTNNLKTIGLAMQQYQQQHGTFPPGYVSDENGRPKHSWRVLLLPYLDPGLAGQYNYDEPWDGPNNRRLAGQMPDVFRCPSESPGAAPSGNTTSYVVVNSPGAIFDGMNACGLAEITDGIFNTLLVVEAADSNIPWMEPRDLNLGQMNLMLGATDFGIASRHPNGANVLMADGTVHFLPSSTPPQEIQGLVTRAGGESVVVP
;
A
#
# COMPACT_ATOMS: atom_id res chain seq x y z
N MET A 1 -15.78 17.39 20.33
CA MET A 1 -14.63 17.98 19.58
C MET A 1 -13.65 16.93 19.05
N GLN A 2 -13.34 15.84 19.76
CA GLN A 2 -12.40 14.80 19.29
C GLN A 2 -12.93 14.02 18.09
N ALA A 3 -14.22 13.65 18.07
CA ALA A 3 -14.83 12.90 16.95
C ALA A 3 -14.76 13.66 15.61
N GLY A 4 -14.99 14.99 15.63
CA GLY A 4 -14.88 15.80 14.42
C GLY A 4 -13.44 15.90 13.87
N ARG A 5 -12.44 15.96 14.78
CA ARG A 5 -11.02 15.94 14.37
C ARG A 5 -10.63 14.60 13.75
N GLU A 6 -11.15 13.49 14.31
CA GLU A 6 -10.88 12.15 13.77
C GLU A 6 -11.52 11.96 12.40
N ALA A 7 -12.76 12.41 12.20
CA ALA A 7 -13.40 12.42 10.89
C ALA A 7 -12.57 13.20 9.85
N GLY A 8 -12.02 14.36 10.24
CA GLY A 8 -11.10 15.13 9.40
C GLY A 8 -9.82 14.33 9.03
N ARG A 9 -9.18 13.67 9.99
CA ARG A 9 -7.99 12.84 9.74
C ARG A 9 -8.29 11.67 8.81
N ARG A 10 -9.44 10.99 9.01
CA ARG A 10 -9.90 9.93 8.12
C ARG A 10 -10.09 10.43 6.68
N THR A 11 -10.64 11.63 6.51
CA THR A 11 -10.76 12.26 5.19
C THR A 11 -9.40 12.46 4.53
N VAL A 12 -8.37 12.87 5.29
CA VAL A 12 -7.00 12.99 4.78
C VAL A 12 -6.47 11.61 4.33
N CYS A 13 -6.65 10.55 5.11
CA CYS A 13 -6.23 9.20 4.74
C CYS A 13 -6.95 8.70 3.48
N THR A 14 -8.26 8.97 3.34
CA THR A 14 -9.01 8.68 2.10
C THR A 14 -8.41 9.43 0.91
N ASN A 15 -8.05 10.70 1.05
CA ASN A 15 -7.44 11.48 -0.03
C ASN A 15 -6.02 10.99 -0.35
N ASN A 16 -5.23 10.56 0.63
CA ASN A 16 -3.93 9.94 0.41
C ASN A 16 -4.06 8.68 -0.46
N LEU A 17 -4.98 7.77 -0.10
CA LEU A 17 -5.23 6.57 -0.89
C LEU A 17 -5.70 6.89 -2.32
N LYS A 18 -6.55 7.91 -2.51
CA LYS A 18 -6.95 8.38 -3.85
C LYS A 18 -5.75 8.89 -4.65
N THR A 19 -4.86 9.66 -4.02
CA THR A 19 -3.65 10.17 -4.67
C THR A 19 -2.70 9.03 -5.05
N ILE A 20 -2.51 8.05 -4.17
CA ILE A 20 -1.75 6.83 -4.49
C ILE A 20 -2.43 6.07 -5.64
N GLY A 21 -3.76 5.94 -5.63
CA GLY A 21 -4.53 5.30 -6.68
C GLY A 21 -4.34 5.96 -8.05
N LEU A 22 -4.36 7.29 -8.11
CA LEU A 22 -4.06 8.03 -9.33
C LEU A 22 -2.65 7.77 -9.84
N ALA A 23 -1.65 7.75 -8.96
CA ALA A 23 -0.27 7.43 -9.33
C ALA A 23 -0.13 5.98 -9.84
N MET A 24 -0.83 5.01 -9.21
CA MET A 24 -0.91 3.62 -9.66
C MET A 24 -1.53 3.51 -11.07
N GLN A 25 -2.62 4.25 -11.33
CA GLN A 25 -3.28 4.27 -12.64
C GLN A 25 -2.38 4.92 -13.70
N GLN A 26 -1.67 5.99 -13.38
CA GLN A 26 -0.71 6.63 -14.29
C GLN A 26 0.45 5.68 -14.63
N TYR A 27 0.98 4.97 -13.63
CA TYR A 27 1.98 3.93 -13.85
C TYR A 27 1.41 2.84 -14.78
N GLN A 28 0.20 2.34 -14.51
CA GLN A 28 -0.45 1.30 -15.30
C GLN A 28 -0.69 1.75 -16.76
N GLN A 29 -1.12 2.99 -16.97
CA GLN A 29 -1.31 3.54 -18.32
C GLN A 29 0.01 3.63 -19.10
N GLN A 30 1.11 3.97 -18.43
CA GLN A 30 2.42 4.10 -19.07
C GLN A 30 3.11 2.75 -19.32
N HIS A 31 2.94 1.78 -18.42
CA HIS A 31 3.67 0.50 -18.43
C HIS A 31 2.81 -0.71 -18.83
N GLY A 32 1.48 -0.54 -18.96
CA GLY A 32 0.54 -1.62 -19.26
C GLY A 32 0.13 -2.48 -18.05
N THR A 33 0.84 -2.36 -16.93
CA THR A 33 0.63 -3.13 -15.69
C THR A 33 0.70 -2.22 -14.48
N PHE A 34 0.15 -2.65 -13.35
CA PHE A 34 0.50 -2.06 -12.06
C PHE A 34 1.99 -2.27 -11.76
N PRO A 35 2.61 -1.46 -10.88
CA PRO A 35 3.98 -1.72 -10.46
C PRO A 35 4.08 -3.10 -9.79
N PRO A 36 5.20 -3.82 -9.94
CA PRO A 36 5.44 -5.03 -9.15
C PRO A 36 5.54 -4.67 -7.66
N GLY A 37 5.34 -5.64 -6.77
CA GLY A 37 5.50 -5.43 -5.33
C GLY A 37 6.90 -4.92 -4.97
N TYR A 38 7.90 -5.39 -5.71
CA TYR A 38 9.27 -4.89 -5.66
C TYR A 38 10.02 -5.18 -6.96
N VAL A 39 11.11 -4.43 -7.16
CA VAL A 39 12.14 -4.75 -8.16
C VAL A 39 13.32 -5.39 -7.43
N SER A 40 13.88 -6.47 -7.97
CA SER A 40 15.04 -7.16 -7.40
C SER A 40 16.36 -6.71 -8.01
N ASP A 41 17.45 -7.07 -7.33
CA ASP A 41 18.80 -7.08 -7.88
C ASP A 41 19.04 -8.34 -8.75
N GLU A 42 20.26 -8.47 -9.29
CA GLU A 42 20.68 -9.60 -10.11
C GLU A 42 20.65 -10.95 -9.38
N ASN A 43 20.67 -10.93 -8.04
CA ASN A 43 20.62 -12.10 -7.18
C ASN A 43 19.19 -12.42 -6.71
N GLY A 44 18.16 -11.70 -7.21
CA GLY A 44 16.77 -11.87 -6.82
C GLY A 44 16.41 -11.22 -5.47
N ARG A 45 17.30 -10.40 -4.86
CA ARG A 45 17.02 -9.74 -3.60
C ARG A 45 16.17 -8.48 -3.84
N PRO A 46 15.11 -8.24 -3.07
CA PRO A 46 14.31 -7.03 -3.18
C PRO A 46 15.18 -5.76 -3.05
N LYS A 47 15.12 -4.89 -4.06
CA LYS A 47 15.97 -3.71 -4.21
C LYS A 47 15.19 -2.41 -4.08
N HIS A 48 13.99 -2.33 -4.72
CA HIS A 48 13.13 -1.15 -4.71
C HIS A 48 11.68 -1.53 -4.47
N SER A 49 10.99 -0.75 -3.65
CA SER A 49 9.55 -0.94 -3.39
C SER A 49 8.70 -0.32 -4.51
N TRP A 50 7.45 -0.75 -4.63
CA TRP A 50 6.46 -0.14 -5.49
C TRP A 50 6.27 1.37 -5.20
N ARG A 51 6.46 1.81 -3.94
CA ARG A 51 6.32 3.21 -3.53
C ARG A 51 7.35 4.10 -4.22
N VAL A 52 8.57 3.60 -4.37
CA VAL A 52 9.65 4.33 -5.08
C VAL A 52 9.36 4.41 -6.57
N LEU A 53 8.74 3.37 -7.15
CA LEU A 53 8.35 3.36 -8.56
C LEU A 53 7.25 4.38 -8.86
N LEU A 54 6.50 4.81 -7.86
CA LEU A 54 5.47 5.85 -8.00
C LEU A 54 6.02 7.28 -7.83
N LEU A 55 7.25 7.47 -7.40
CA LEU A 55 7.81 8.81 -7.20
C LEU A 55 7.70 9.72 -8.42
N PRO A 56 7.92 9.26 -9.67
CA PRO A 56 7.75 10.13 -10.84
C PRO A 56 6.37 10.77 -10.96
N TYR A 57 5.33 10.13 -10.39
CA TYR A 57 3.94 10.59 -10.43
C TYR A 57 3.52 11.35 -9.16
N LEU A 58 4.21 11.13 -8.03
CA LEU A 58 3.88 11.72 -6.73
C LEU A 58 4.77 12.91 -6.38
N ASP A 59 6.07 12.78 -6.61
CA ASP A 59 7.10 13.78 -6.33
C ASP A 59 8.25 13.64 -7.33
N PRO A 60 8.13 14.27 -8.52
CA PRO A 60 9.18 14.21 -9.55
C PRO A 60 10.53 14.76 -9.09
N GLY A 61 10.54 15.71 -8.13
CA GLY A 61 11.75 16.27 -7.56
C GLY A 61 12.53 15.25 -6.73
N LEU A 62 11.82 14.47 -5.91
CA LEU A 62 12.41 13.38 -5.13
C LEU A 62 12.79 12.21 -6.05
N ALA A 63 11.96 11.90 -7.06
CA ALA A 63 12.28 10.88 -8.08
C ALA A 63 13.63 11.14 -8.77
N GLY A 64 13.93 12.39 -9.09
CA GLY A 64 15.20 12.79 -9.71
C GLY A 64 16.42 12.68 -8.77
N GLN A 65 16.22 12.54 -7.47
CA GLN A 65 17.28 12.35 -6.48
C GLN A 65 17.50 10.87 -6.14
N TYR A 66 16.51 10.01 -6.40
CA TYR A 66 16.58 8.60 -6.08
C TYR A 66 17.48 7.87 -7.09
N ASN A 67 18.45 7.10 -6.55
CA ASN A 67 19.38 6.32 -7.37
C ASN A 67 18.85 4.87 -7.54
N TYR A 68 18.36 4.54 -8.73
CA TYR A 68 17.86 3.20 -9.06
C TYR A 68 18.97 2.15 -9.26
N ASP A 69 20.25 2.55 -9.36
CA ASP A 69 21.37 1.63 -9.53
C ASP A 69 21.81 0.99 -8.20
N GLU A 70 21.46 1.58 -7.05
CA GLU A 70 21.74 1.04 -5.72
C GLU A 70 20.47 0.60 -4.99
N PRO A 71 20.55 -0.25 -3.95
CA PRO A 71 19.37 -0.64 -3.18
C PRO A 71 18.76 0.56 -2.42
N TRP A 72 17.51 0.40 -1.97
CA TRP A 72 16.76 1.41 -1.23
C TRP A 72 17.48 1.97 0.01
N ASP A 73 18.33 1.14 0.65
CA ASP A 73 19.13 1.46 1.82
C ASP A 73 20.60 1.76 1.48
N GLY A 74 20.92 1.91 0.20
CA GLY A 74 22.24 2.29 -0.30
C GLY A 74 22.68 3.69 0.18
N PRO A 75 23.95 4.03 0.03
CA PRO A 75 24.53 5.23 0.63
C PRO A 75 23.87 6.55 0.17
N ASN A 76 23.38 6.64 -1.07
CA ASN A 76 22.69 7.82 -1.56
C ASN A 76 21.21 7.78 -1.16
N ASN A 77 20.51 6.66 -1.41
CA ASN A 77 19.09 6.52 -1.13
C ASN A 77 18.77 6.66 0.36
N ARG A 78 19.62 6.13 1.25
CA ARG A 78 19.45 6.27 2.70
C ARG A 78 19.32 7.72 3.17
N ARG A 79 19.94 8.68 2.45
CA ARG A 79 19.83 10.11 2.78
C ARG A 79 18.43 10.67 2.50
N LEU A 80 17.65 9.99 1.64
CA LEU A 80 16.29 10.37 1.28
C LEU A 80 15.25 9.80 2.25
N ALA A 81 15.63 8.94 3.20
CA ALA A 81 14.70 8.27 4.10
C ALA A 81 13.80 9.25 4.86
N GLY A 82 14.34 10.40 5.28
CA GLY A 82 13.57 11.46 5.96
C GLY A 82 12.69 12.33 5.05
N GLN A 83 12.73 12.12 3.73
CA GLN A 83 11.96 12.87 2.73
C GLN A 83 10.74 12.07 2.24
N MET A 84 10.16 11.24 3.10
CA MET A 84 8.96 10.48 2.73
C MET A 84 7.84 11.42 2.29
N PRO A 85 7.24 11.24 1.09
CA PRO A 85 6.07 12.00 0.68
C PRO A 85 4.94 11.87 1.69
N ASP A 86 4.30 12.99 2.05
CA ASP A 86 3.22 13.04 3.06
C ASP A 86 2.05 12.12 2.72
N VAL A 87 1.85 11.82 1.44
CA VAL A 87 0.82 10.89 0.96
C VAL A 87 0.96 9.47 1.54
N PHE A 88 2.15 9.08 2.00
CA PHE A 88 2.39 7.77 2.62
C PHE A 88 2.18 7.75 4.13
N ARG A 89 1.72 8.85 4.73
CA ARG A 89 1.50 8.98 6.17
C ARG A 89 0.03 9.18 6.51
N CYS A 90 -0.49 8.40 7.46
CA CYS A 90 -1.78 8.68 8.07
C CYS A 90 -1.62 9.70 9.22
N PRO A 91 -2.38 10.82 9.23
CA PRO A 91 -2.27 11.83 10.30
C PRO A 91 -2.80 11.37 11.66
N SER A 92 -3.45 10.20 11.73
CA SER A 92 -3.86 9.57 13.00
C SER A 92 -2.77 8.70 13.62
N GLU A 93 -1.67 8.45 12.91
CA GLU A 93 -0.50 7.84 13.52
C GLU A 93 0.18 8.82 14.48
N SER A 94 0.60 8.31 15.64
CA SER A 94 1.26 9.14 16.64
C SER A 94 2.62 9.63 16.11
N PRO A 95 2.93 10.93 16.24
CA PRO A 95 4.29 11.41 16.05
C PRO A 95 5.21 10.66 17.02
N GLY A 96 6.09 9.79 16.52
CA GLY A 96 7.01 9.01 17.34
C GLY A 96 6.72 7.50 17.42
N ALA A 97 5.70 6.99 16.71
CA ALA A 97 5.51 5.54 16.56
C ALA A 97 6.73 4.85 15.91
N ALA A 98 7.48 5.60 15.06
CA ALA A 98 8.80 5.20 14.61
C ALA A 98 9.83 6.28 14.95
N PRO A 99 11.01 5.94 15.47
CA PRO A 99 12.05 6.89 15.84
C PRO A 99 12.51 7.81 14.70
N SER A 100 12.30 7.42 13.44
CA SER A 100 12.76 8.13 12.25
C SER A 100 11.66 8.90 11.49
N GLY A 101 10.38 8.69 11.82
CA GLY A 101 9.26 9.33 11.11
C GLY A 101 9.14 8.98 9.62
N ASN A 102 9.80 7.91 9.18
CA ASN A 102 9.91 7.49 7.78
C ASN A 102 9.19 6.17 7.47
N THR A 103 8.30 5.72 8.34
CA THR A 103 7.48 4.51 8.12
C THR A 103 6.17 4.85 7.41
N THR A 104 5.77 3.98 6.51
CA THR A 104 4.53 4.15 5.74
C THR A 104 3.32 3.62 6.50
N SER A 105 2.18 4.30 6.35
CA SER A 105 0.86 3.84 6.80
C SER A 105 0.12 3.05 5.73
N TYR A 106 0.66 2.97 4.50
CA TYR A 106 -0.01 2.34 3.36
C TYR A 106 0.89 1.28 2.75
N VAL A 107 0.32 0.08 2.61
CA VAL A 107 1.01 -1.12 2.13
C VAL A 107 0.16 -1.84 1.10
N VAL A 108 0.77 -2.77 0.38
CA VAL A 108 0.07 -3.72 -0.49
C VAL A 108 0.07 -5.10 0.15
N VAL A 109 -0.76 -6.01 -0.35
CA VAL A 109 -0.61 -7.44 -0.03
C VAL A 109 0.22 -8.06 -1.14
N ASN A 110 1.48 -8.34 -0.83
CA ASN A 110 2.45 -8.93 -1.76
C ASN A 110 2.48 -10.45 -1.56
N SER A 111 1.72 -11.17 -2.37
CA SER A 111 1.50 -12.61 -2.20
C SER A 111 1.15 -13.26 -3.53
N PRO A 112 1.48 -14.56 -3.73
CA PRO A 112 1.01 -15.30 -4.89
C PRO A 112 -0.51 -15.20 -5.07
N GLY A 113 -0.97 -14.90 -6.29
CA GLY A 113 -2.38 -14.72 -6.61
C GLY A 113 -2.98 -13.35 -6.30
N ALA A 114 -2.26 -12.46 -5.60
CA ALA A 114 -2.63 -11.05 -5.45
C ALA A 114 -2.25 -10.22 -6.68
N ILE A 115 -2.67 -8.94 -6.73
CA ILE A 115 -2.17 -7.98 -7.74
C ILE A 115 -0.65 -7.82 -7.63
N PHE A 116 -0.13 -7.79 -6.40
CA PHE A 116 1.30 -7.71 -6.13
C PHE A 116 1.82 -9.13 -5.80
N ASP A 117 2.57 -9.70 -6.73
CA ASP A 117 3.12 -11.05 -6.63
C ASP A 117 4.64 -11.00 -6.86
N GLY A 118 5.35 -10.51 -5.86
CA GLY A 118 6.79 -10.35 -5.92
C GLY A 118 7.21 -9.37 -7.03
N MET A 119 7.99 -9.86 -7.97
CA MET A 119 8.44 -9.13 -9.18
C MET A 119 7.43 -9.22 -10.33
N ASN A 120 6.40 -10.05 -10.22
CA ASN A 120 5.42 -10.21 -11.27
C ASN A 120 4.50 -9.00 -11.29
N ALA A 121 4.53 -8.24 -12.38
CA ALA A 121 3.64 -7.12 -12.60
C ALA A 121 2.30 -7.62 -13.14
N CYS A 122 1.20 -7.09 -12.61
CA CYS A 122 -0.16 -7.50 -12.96
C CYS A 122 -0.82 -6.48 -13.91
N GLY A 123 -1.33 -6.96 -15.04
CA GLY A 123 -2.18 -6.17 -15.95
C GLY A 123 -3.66 -6.24 -15.56
N LEU A 124 -4.46 -5.25 -16.01
CA LEU A 124 -5.89 -5.19 -15.68
C LEU A 124 -6.65 -6.45 -16.15
N ALA A 125 -6.26 -7.05 -17.27
CA ALA A 125 -6.90 -8.26 -17.82
C ALA A 125 -6.70 -9.50 -16.94
N GLU A 126 -5.73 -9.48 -16.02
CA GLU A 126 -5.45 -10.58 -15.09
C GLU A 126 -6.31 -10.52 -13.82
N ILE A 127 -7.06 -9.42 -13.61
CA ILE A 127 -7.92 -9.22 -12.45
C ILE A 127 -9.34 -9.70 -12.81
N THR A 128 -9.50 -11.02 -12.83
CA THR A 128 -10.77 -11.64 -13.30
C THR A 128 -11.88 -11.61 -12.25
N ASP A 129 -11.56 -11.40 -10.96
CA ASP A 129 -12.54 -11.22 -9.88
C ASP A 129 -13.18 -9.82 -9.91
N GLY A 130 -12.65 -8.96 -10.79
CA GLY A 130 -13.13 -7.60 -11.02
C GLY A 130 -12.36 -6.55 -10.25
N ILE A 131 -11.99 -5.47 -10.96
CA ILE A 131 -11.20 -4.36 -10.39
C ILE A 131 -11.90 -3.64 -9.22
N PHE A 132 -13.23 -3.74 -9.12
CA PHE A 132 -14.03 -3.18 -8.03
C PHE A 132 -13.97 -4.03 -6.76
N ASN A 133 -13.58 -5.30 -6.87
CA ASN A 133 -13.57 -6.29 -5.79
C ASN A 133 -12.16 -6.74 -5.41
N THR A 134 -11.11 -6.13 -5.96
CA THR A 134 -9.73 -6.53 -5.68
C THR A 134 -8.96 -5.39 -5.02
N LEU A 135 -8.34 -5.68 -3.87
CA LEU A 135 -7.56 -4.71 -3.09
C LEU A 135 -6.27 -4.32 -3.84
N LEU A 136 -6.00 -3.02 -3.88
CA LEU A 136 -4.77 -2.47 -4.43
C LEU A 136 -3.82 -1.99 -3.31
N VAL A 137 -4.31 -1.12 -2.41
CA VAL A 137 -3.51 -0.60 -1.28
C VAL A 137 -4.38 -0.57 -0.03
N VAL A 138 -3.80 -0.87 1.11
CA VAL A 138 -4.49 -0.94 2.39
C VAL A 138 -3.79 -0.09 3.46
N GLU A 139 -4.54 0.36 4.45
CA GLU A 139 -3.96 0.94 5.67
C GLU A 139 -3.33 -0.16 6.53
N ALA A 140 -2.14 0.11 7.05
CA ALA A 140 -1.43 -0.73 8.01
C ALA A 140 -0.82 0.15 9.10
N ALA A 141 -1.61 0.40 10.15
CA ALA A 141 -1.14 1.14 11.30
C ALA A 141 0.01 0.39 11.97
N ASP A 142 1.00 1.15 12.45
CA ASP A 142 2.20 0.61 13.11
C ASP A 142 2.96 -0.43 12.27
N SER A 143 2.91 -0.32 10.95
CA SER A 143 3.59 -1.25 10.03
C SER A 143 5.09 -1.39 10.31
N ASN A 144 5.70 -0.35 10.87
CA ASN A 144 7.15 -0.24 11.06
C ASN A 144 7.95 -0.53 9.77
N ILE A 145 7.34 -0.25 8.61
CA ILE A 145 7.95 -0.42 7.30
C ILE A 145 8.49 0.93 6.84
N PRO A 146 9.83 1.10 6.72
CA PRO A 146 10.39 2.25 6.04
C PRO A 146 9.80 2.40 4.64
N TRP A 147 9.42 3.60 4.26
CA TRP A 147 8.65 3.82 3.02
C TRP A 147 9.35 3.36 1.75
N MET A 148 10.70 3.37 1.72
CA MET A 148 11.48 2.88 0.59
C MET A 148 11.73 1.36 0.63
N GLU A 149 11.55 0.73 1.80
CA GLU A 149 11.81 -0.70 1.98
C GLU A 149 10.86 -1.54 1.11
N PRO A 150 11.37 -2.48 0.31
CA PRO A 150 10.54 -3.38 -0.50
C PRO A 150 9.94 -4.53 0.35
N ARG A 151 9.23 -4.16 1.41
CA ARG A 151 8.50 -5.03 2.32
C ARG A 151 7.06 -4.57 2.43
N ASP A 152 6.13 -5.52 2.43
CA ASP A 152 4.69 -5.30 2.49
C ASP A 152 4.01 -6.47 3.22
N LEU A 153 2.69 -6.48 3.33
CA LEU A 153 1.95 -7.60 3.90
C LEU A 153 2.08 -8.83 3.00
N ASN A 154 2.01 -10.01 3.61
CA ASN A 154 1.94 -11.28 2.89
C ASN A 154 0.72 -12.07 3.37
N LEU A 155 -0.13 -12.55 2.46
CA LEU A 155 -1.40 -13.20 2.79
C LEU A 155 -1.21 -14.42 3.71
N GLY A 156 -0.14 -15.19 3.50
CA GLY A 156 0.16 -16.37 4.32
C GLY A 156 0.70 -16.08 5.71
N GLN A 157 1.04 -14.82 5.99
CA GLN A 157 1.65 -14.41 7.26
C GLN A 157 0.84 -13.33 7.99
N MET A 158 -0.04 -12.60 7.26
CA MET A 158 -0.80 -11.50 7.85
C MET A 158 -1.95 -12.00 8.72
N ASN A 159 -2.29 -11.22 9.72
CA ASN A 159 -3.53 -11.38 10.45
C ASN A 159 -4.70 -10.90 9.58
N LEU A 160 -5.65 -11.79 9.31
CA LEU A 160 -6.85 -11.47 8.52
C LEU A 160 -7.96 -10.81 9.35
N MET A 161 -7.79 -10.67 10.66
CA MET A 161 -8.71 -9.86 11.48
C MET A 161 -8.39 -8.38 11.29
N LEU A 162 -9.32 -7.66 10.69
CA LEU A 162 -9.18 -6.24 10.42
C LEU A 162 -9.07 -5.44 11.72
N GLY A 163 -8.05 -4.58 11.82
CA GLY A 163 -7.77 -3.81 13.03
C GLY A 163 -6.77 -4.46 13.99
N ALA A 164 -6.34 -5.69 13.74
CA ALA A 164 -5.21 -6.27 14.44
C ALA A 164 -3.92 -5.54 14.06
N THR A 165 -3.21 -5.01 15.06
CA THR A 165 -1.99 -4.19 14.83
C THR A 165 -0.73 -5.02 14.60
N ASP A 166 -0.83 -6.32 14.75
CA ASP A 166 0.25 -7.28 14.53
C ASP A 166 0.21 -7.81 13.09
N PHE A 167 0.78 -7.05 12.19
CA PHE A 167 1.00 -7.44 10.80
C PHE A 167 -0.27 -7.77 10.02
N GLY A 168 -1.17 -6.79 9.87
CA GLY A 168 -2.44 -6.95 9.14
C GLY A 168 -2.98 -5.62 8.60
N ILE A 169 -4.17 -5.67 8.00
CA ILE A 169 -4.92 -4.48 7.62
C ILE A 169 -5.42 -3.82 8.90
N ALA A 170 -4.87 -2.67 9.23
CA ALA A 170 -5.17 -1.96 10.47
C ALA A 170 -5.14 -0.46 10.26
N SER A 171 -5.93 0.24 11.06
CA SER A 171 -5.97 1.71 11.05
C SER A 171 -6.07 2.26 12.47
N ARG A 172 -5.63 3.49 12.66
CA ARG A 172 -5.90 4.26 13.88
C ARG A 172 -7.29 4.89 13.87
N HIS A 173 -8.03 4.75 12.77
CA HIS A 173 -9.44 5.14 12.70
C HIS A 173 -10.32 4.12 13.42
N PRO A 174 -11.31 4.57 14.22
CA PRO A 174 -12.17 3.64 14.95
C PRO A 174 -13.04 2.79 14.00
N ASN A 175 -13.24 1.53 14.37
CA ASN A 175 -14.16 0.58 13.76
C ASN A 175 -13.84 0.10 12.34
N GLY A 176 -12.62 0.27 11.83
CA GLY A 176 -12.24 -0.26 10.53
C GLY A 176 -11.03 0.42 9.91
N ALA A 177 -10.76 0.15 8.64
CA ALA A 177 -9.65 0.72 7.88
C ALA A 177 -10.08 1.15 6.49
N ASN A 178 -9.43 2.18 5.94
CA ASN A 178 -9.61 2.54 4.55
C ASN A 178 -8.78 1.60 3.67
N VAL A 179 -9.34 1.23 2.54
CA VAL A 179 -8.68 0.42 1.50
C VAL A 179 -8.92 1.05 0.14
N LEU A 180 -7.94 0.91 -0.74
CA LEU A 180 -8.01 1.31 -2.14
C LEU A 180 -8.23 0.06 -2.97
N MET A 181 -9.22 0.10 -3.86
CA MET A 181 -9.50 -0.96 -4.82
C MET A 181 -8.74 -0.72 -6.14
N ALA A 182 -8.64 -1.76 -6.96
CA ALA A 182 -7.92 -1.70 -8.24
C ALA A 182 -8.55 -0.73 -9.26
N ASP A 183 -9.84 -0.39 -9.11
CA ASP A 183 -10.52 0.62 -9.91
C ASP A 183 -10.21 2.07 -9.49
N GLY A 184 -9.49 2.25 -8.36
CA GLY A 184 -9.16 3.56 -7.78
C GLY A 184 -10.19 4.09 -6.78
N THR A 185 -11.26 3.36 -6.47
CA THR A 185 -12.20 3.73 -5.42
C THR A 185 -11.64 3.41 -4.03
N VAL A 186 -11.98 4.24 -3.05
CA VAL A 186 -11.59 4.04 -1.65
C VAL A 186 -12.81 3.66 -0.84
N HIS A 187 -12.75 2.52 -0.17
CA HIS A 187 -13.78 2.00 0.72
C HIS A 187 -13.30 1.97 2.16
N PHE A 188 -14.23 1.97 3.08
CA PHE A 188 -13.94 1.73 4.49
C PHE A 188 -14.47 0.35 4.87
N LEU A 189 -13.56 -0.56 5.13
CA LEU A 189 -13.90 -1.89 5.62
C LEU A 189 -14.12 -1.84 7.13
N PRO A 190 -15.31 -2.25 7.63
CA PRO A 190 -15.54 -2.32 9.05
C PRO A 190 -14.70 -3.44 9.72
N SER A 191 -14.34 -3.26 10.98
CA SER A 191 -13.58 -4.26 11.75
C SER A 191 -14.31 -5.60 11.91
N SER A 192 -15.61 -5.63 11.62
CA SER A 192 -16.43 -6.85 11.60
C SER A 192 -16.34 -7.61 10.27
N THR A 193 -15.60 -7.12 9.27
CA THR A 193 -15.43 -7.81 7.99
C THR A 193 -14.83 -9.19 8.21
N PRO A 194 -15.48 -10.27 7.74
CA PRO A 194 -15.00 -11.63 7.95
C PRO A 194 -13.64 -11.87 7.31
N PRO A 195 -12.74 -12.65 7.94
CA PRO A 195 -11.43 -12.99 7.37
C PRO A 195 -11.48 -13.59 5.95
N GLN A 196 -12.52 -14.37 5.65
CA GLN A 196 -12.72 -14.97 4.32
C GLN A 196 -13.02 -13.93 3.25
N GLU A 197 -13.75 -12.85 3.61
CA GLU A 197 -13.99 -11.74 2.69
C GLU A 197 -12.69 -10.97 2.43
N ILE A 198 -11.89 -10.71 3.48
CA ILE A 198 -10.56 -10.09 3.31
C ILE A 198 -9.69 -10.93 2.38
N GLN A 199 -9.67 -12.25 2.55
CA GLN A 199 -8.92 -13.16 1.68
C GLN A 199 -9.39 -13.07 0.23
N GLY A 200 -10.70 -13.10 -0.02
CA GLY A 200 -11.25 -12.99 -1.37
C GLY A 200 -11.00 -11.63 -2.02
N LEU A 201 -10.95 -10.54 -1.24
CA LEU A 201 -10.59 -9.21 -1.76
C LEU A 201 -9.10 -9.09 -2.14
N VAL A 202 -8.22 -9.94 -1.58
CA VAL A 202 -6.78 -9.93 -1.89
C VAL A 202 -6.49 -10.61 -3.22
N THR A 203 -7.20 -11.68 -3.55
CA THR A 203 -6.95 -12.47 -4.77
C THR A 203 -7.45 -11.73 -6.01
N ARG A 204 -6.69 -11.82 -7.12
CA ARG A 204 -7.06 -11.20 -8.41
C ARG A 204 -7.88 -12.11 -9.32
N ALA A 205 -7.84 -13.43 -9.06
CA ALA A 205 -8.42 -14.48 -9.92
C ALA A 205 -8.79 -15.73 -9.11
N GLY A 206 -9.23 -15.60 -7.87
CA GLY A 206 -9.64 -16.70 -7.00
C GLY A 206 -11.05 -17.22 -7.27
N GLY A 207 -11.89 -16.39 -7.91
CA GLY A 207 -13.28 -16.72 -8.24
C GLY A 207 -14.24 -16.56 -7.05
N GLU A 208 -13.84 -15.88 -5.99
CA GLU A 208 -14.67 -15.62 -4.82
C GLU A 208 -15.72 -14.55 -5.13
N SER A 209 -16.96 -14.80 -4.74
CA SER A 209 -18.03 -13.80 -4.81
C SER A 209 -18.01 -12.92 -3.56
N VAL A 210 -17.11 -11.94 -3.55
CA VAL A 210 -17.04 -10.93 -2.48
C VAL A 210 -17.61 -9.62 -3.00
N VAL A 211 -18.44 -8.96 -2.22
CA VAL A 211 -18.96 -7.62 -2.52
C VAL A 211 -18.44 -6.68 -1.44
N VAL A 212 -17.74 -5.64 -1.88
CA VAL A 212 -17.29 -4.58 -0.97
C VAL A 212 -18.50 -3.83 -0.43
N PRO A 213 -18.64 -3.64 0.90
CA PRO A 213 -19.78 -2.97 1.50
C PRO A 213 -19.85 -1.46 1.19
#